data_7b38d30f939fcb4e315d5e3a3e81f265
#
_entry.id   7b38d30f939fcb4e315d5e3a3e81f265
#
_cell.length_a   1.000
_cell.length_b   1.000
_cell.length_c   1.000
_cell.angle_alpha   90.00
_cell.angle_beta   90.00
_cell.angle_gamma   90.00
#
_symmetry.space_group_name_H-M   'P 1'
#
loop_
_entity.id
_entity.type
_entity.pdbx_description
1 polymer ?
#
loop_
_entity_poly.entity_id
_entity_poly.type
_entity_poly.pdbx_seq_one_letter_code
_entity_poly.pdbx_strand_id
1 'polypeptide(L)'
;MSYLPAEWHKQSLIQLTWPHKDTDWAYMLDEVNDCFLKIAYEVLKRQSLLIVAPDPDSIRDSIDNYGADIQKLVTSKINTNDTWARDHAFITLLKEDATPLLLDFCFNGWGMKFAANYDNQINNELYFHHPVLKGEYVFCRNFILEGGSIESDGKGSLLTTEQCLLAKNRNEMNRQEVEDFLKETFNLKQVLWLKHGYLAGDDTDSHVDTLARFCPDDTIVYVKCTNEKDEHYKELAMMEEELKAFRTLDGRPYRLLPLPMASAVYDEEHHRLPATYANFLIMNEAVLYPTYADSVNDMRAKEVLAEAFPGREIVGIDCTALIKQHGSLHCVAMQYPEGVY
;
A
#
# COMPACT_ATOMS: atom_id res chain seq x y z
N MET A 1 -8.84 -24.67 2.83
CA MET A 1 -8.51 -23.48 3.67
C MET A 1 -8.20 -22.31 2.77
N SER A 2 -8.23 -21.06 3.30
CA SER A 2 -7.80 -19.86 2.57
C SER A 2 -6.57 -19.26 3.23
N TYR A 3 -5.83 -18.41 2.51
CA TYR A 3 -4.66 -17.70 3.03
C TYR A 3 -4.54 -16.30 2.42
N LEU A 4 -3.91 -15.38 3.12
CA LEU A 4 -3.58 -14.05 2.63
C LEU A 4 -2.26 -14.17 1.83
N PRO A 5 -2.28 -14.01 0.50
CA PRO A 5 -1.05 -14.10 -0.29
C PRO A 5 -0.11 -12.93 0.02
N ALA A 6 1.18 -13.14 -0.17
CA ALA A 6 2.14 -12.05 -0.17
C ALA A 6 1.93 -11.15 -1.39
N GLU A 7 2.33 -9.87 -1.31
CA GLU A 7 2.17 -8.95 -2.43
C GLU A 7 2.92 -9.39 -3.70
N TRP A 8 4.04 -10.11 -3.55
CA TRP A 8 4.77 -10.69 -4.69
C TRP A 8 4.19 -11.97 -5.27
N HIS A 9 3.03 -12.44 -4.78
CA HIS A 9 2.26 -13.49 -5.45
C HIS A 9 1.87 -13.02 -6.85
N LYS A 10 1.71 -13.98 -7.79
CA LYS A 10 1.29 -13.64 -9.15
C LYS A 10 -0.01 -12.88 -9.15
N GLN A 11 -0.04 -11.74 -9.86
CA GLN A 11 -1.13 -10.78 -9.89
C GLN A 11 -1.82 -10.77 -11.26
N SER A 12 -3.11 -10.52 -11.27
CA SER A 12 -3.89 -10.28 -12.50
C SER A 12 -4.10 -8.80 -12.77
N LEU A 13 -4.18 -7.97 -11.73
CA LEU A 13 -4.67 -6.59 -11.85
C LEU A 13 -4.04 -5.69 -10.78
N ILE A 14 -3.80 -4.43 -11.11
CA ILE A 14 -3.62 -3.32 -10.16
C ILE A 14 -4.84 -2.40 -10.24
N GLN A 15 -5.36 -1.92 -9.12
CA GLN A 15 -6.35 -0.86 -9.04
C GLN A 15 -5.70 0.46 -8.67
N LEU A 16 -6.08 1.52 -9.36
CA LEU A 16 -5.87 2.92 -8.97
C LEU A 16 -7.22 3.62 -8.86
N THR A 17 -7.37 4.48 -7.87
CA THR A 17 -8.46 5.44 -7.77
C THR A 17 -7.91 6.79 -8.20
N TRP A 18 -8.46 7.36 -9.27
CA TRP A 18 -7.81 8.48 -9.97
C TRP A 18 -8.16 9.83 -9.33
N PRO A 19 -7.18 10.76 -9.18
CA PRO A 19 -7.42 12.10 -8.65
C PRO A 19 -8.31 12.91 -9.60
N HIS A 20 -9.16 13.77 -9.02
CA HIS A 20 -10.03 14.65 -9.78
C HIS A 20 -10.30 15.98 -9.06
N LYS A 21 -10.97 16.91 -9.73
CA LYS A 21 -11.19 18.28 -9.26
C LYS A 21 -11.97 18.41 -7.94
N ASP A 22 -12.65 17.37 -7.51
CA ASP A 22 -13.44 17.35 -6.27
C ASP A 22 -12.74 16.54 -5.15
N THR A 23 -11.44 16.26 -5.30
CA THR A 23 -10.55 15.66 -4.29
C THR A 23 -9.61 16.71 -3.72
N ASP A 24 -8.88 16.37 -2.67
CA ASP A 24 -7.88 17.24 -2.05
C ASP A 24 -6.69 17.58 -2.98
N TRP A 25 -6.62 16.95 -4.17
CA TRP A 25 -5.66 17.22 -5.23
C TRP A 25 -6.01 18.40 -6.14
N ALA A 26 -7.20 19.01 -6.00
CA ALA A 26 -7.70 20.03 -6.93
C ALA A 26 -6.71 21.18 -7.19
N TYR A 27 -5.92 21.57 -6.19
CA TYR A 27 -4.96 22.67 -6.28
C TYR A 27 -3.67 22.32 -7.06
N MET A 28 -3.39 21.02 -7.28
CA MET A 28 -2.19 20.53 -7.96
C MET A 28 -2.51 19.38 -8.92
N LEU A 29 -3.67 19.41 -9.54
CA LEU A 29 -4.21 18.29 -10.32
C LEU A 29 -3.30 17.87 -11.48
N ASP A 30 -2.64 18.80 -12.14
CA ASP A 30 -1.72 18.51 -13.25
C ASP A 30 -0.49 17.72 -12.77
N GLU A 31 0.12 18.14 -11.66
CA GLU A 31 1.29 17.47 -11.08
C GLU A 31 0.99 16.03 -10.63
N VAL A 32 -0.15 15.82 -9.96
CA VAL A 32 -0.54 14.48 -9.51
C VAL A 32 -0.97 13.59 -10.67
N ASN A 33 -1.63 14.13 -11.69
CA ASN A 33 -1.96 13.37 -12.90
C ASN A 33 -0.69 12.91 -13.63
N ASP A 34 0.34 13.73 -13.73
CA ASP A 34 1.62 13.33 -14.32
C ASP A 34 2.25 12.15 -13.58
N CYS A 35 2.16 12.11 -12.25
CA CYS A 35 2.62 10.98 -11.45
C CYS A 35 1.76 9.72 -11.73
N PHE A 36 0.43 9.86 -11.72
CA PHE A 36 -0.48 8.74 -11.97
C PHE A 36 -0.34 8.18 -13.39
N LEU A 37 -0.09 9.02 -14.40
CA LEU A 37 0.17 8.58 -15.78
C LEU A 37 1.45 7.74 -15.87
N LYS A 38 2.51 8.09 -15.15
CA LYS A 38 3.73 7.29 -15.07
C LYS A 38 3.49 5.94 -14.41
N ILE A 39 2.73 5.92 -13.29
CA ILE A 39 2.34 4.68 -12.62
C ILE A 39 1.52 3.80 -13.58
N ALA A 40 0.50 4.35 -14.20
CA ALA A 40 -0.37 3.64 -15.15
C ALA A 40 0.43 3.06 -16.32
N TYR A 41 1.34 3.83 -16.90
CA TYR A 41 2.22 3.40 -17.99
C TYR A 41 3.08 2.20 -17.58
N GLU A 42 3.71 2.25 -16.41
CA GLU A 42 4.55 1.14 -15.92
C GLU A 42 3.74 -0.12 -15.58
N VAL A 43 2.53 0.05 -15.05
CA VAL A 43 1.62 -1.07 -14.78
C VAL A 43 1.19 -1.73 -16.09
N LEU A 44 0.68 -0.94 -17.06
CA LEU A 44 0.14 -1.45 -18.33
C LEU A 44 1.16 -2.17 -19.21
N LYS A 45 2.45 -1.88 -19.05
CA LYS A 45 3.53 -2.66 -19.69
C LYS A 45 3.51 -4.14 -19.26
N ARG A 46 3.04 -4.46 -18.07
CA ARG A 46 3.25 -5.76 -17.43
C ARG A 46 1.96 -6.51 -17.12
N GLN A 47 0.93 -5.80 -16.66
CA GLN A 47 -0.32 -6.41 -16.19
C GLN A 47 -1.52 -5.48 -16.43
N SER A 48 -2.73 -5.96 -16.14
CA SER A 48 -3.93 -5.17 -16.30
C SER A 48 -4.02 -4.08 -15.22
N LEU A 49 -4.68 -2.98 -15.58
CA LEU A 49 -4.90 -1.82 -14.72
C LEU A 49 -6.40 -1.51 -14.67
N LEU A 50 -6.95 -1.45 -13.45
CA LEU A 50 -8.29 -0.95 -13.19
C LEU A 50 -8.20 0.51 -12.72
N ILE A 51 -8.88 1.39 -13.41
CA ILE A 51 -9.09 2.79 -13.00
C ILE A 51 -10.51 2.95 -12.47
N VAL A 52 -10.61 3.45 -11.26
CA VAL A 52 -11.86 3.89 -10.62
C VAL A 52 -11.88 5.41 -10.59
N ALA A 53 -12.91 6.02 -11.17
CA ALA A 53 -13.07 7.48 -11.20
C ALA A 53 -14.50 7.89 -11.55
N PRO A 54 -14.91 9.15 -11.23
CA PRO A 54 -16.19 9.71 -11.68
C PRO A 54 -16.28 9.90 -13.20
N ASP A 55 -15.15 10.20 -13.87
CA ASP A 55 -15.02 10.36 -15.32
C ASP A 55 -13.85 9.56 -15.89
N PRO A 56 -14.00 8.23 -16.02
CA PRO A 56 -12.91 7.37 -16.46
C PRO A 56 -12.61 7.48 -17.97
N ASP A 57 -13.50 8.02 -18.79
CA ASP A 57 -13.29 8.11 -20.24
C ASP A 57 -12.20 9.15 -20.56
N SER A 58 -12.22 10.32 -19.92
CA SER A 58 -11.18 11.33 -20.09
C SER A 58 -9.80 10.85 -19.60
N ILE A 59 -9.78 10.01 -18.57
CA ILE A 59 -8.55 9.39 -18.04
C ILE A 59 -8.00 8.37 -19.03
N ARG A 60 -8.87 7.56 -19.63
CA ARG A 60 -8.50 6.60 -20.68
C ARG A 60 -7.81 7.31 -21.85
N ASP A 61 -8.41 8.42 -22.32
CA ASP A 61 -7.83 9.23 -23.40
C ASP A 61 -6.46 9.80 -23.00
N SER A 62 -6.30 10.23 -21.75
CA SER A 62 -5.03 10.74 -21.23
C SER A 62 -3.95 9.66 -21.18
N ILE A 63 -4.29 8.44 -20.75
CA ILE A 63 -3.39 7.28 -20.70
C ILE A 63 -2.97 6.85 -22.12
N ASP A 64 -3.90 6.83 -23.07
CA ASP A 64 -3.61 6.52 -24.48
C ASP A 64 -2.68 7.57 -25.10
N ASN A 65 -2.99 8.86 -24.88
CA ASN A 65 -2.14 9.97 -25.34
C ASN A 65 -0.75 9.98 -24.70
N TYR A 66 -0.62 9.45 -23.48
CA TYR A 66 0.68 9.27 -22.83
C TYR A 66 1.52 8.15 -23.47
N GLY A 67 0.89 7.30 -24.30
CA GLY A 67 1.53 6.22 -25.04
C GLY A 67 1.55 4.87 -24.35
N ALA A 68 0.66 4.65 -23.39
CA ALA A 68 0.50 3.35 -22.73
C ALA A 68 -0.40 2.41 -23.59
N ASP A 69 -0.17 1.09 -23.45
CA ASP A 69 -1.02 0.09 -24.09
C ASP A 69 -2.36 -0.06 -23.34
N ILE A 70 -3.40 0.58 -23.85
CA ILE A 70 -4.73 0.57 -23.25
C ILE A 70 -5.53 -0.73 -23.44
N GLN A 71 -4.97 -1.76 -24.11
CA GLN A 71 -5.67 -3.05 -24.28
C GLN A 71 -5.88 -3.76 -22.93
N LYS A 72 -5.02 -3.52 -21.97
CA LYS A 72 -5.11 -4.06 -20.60
C LYS A 72 -5.75 -3.10 -19.60
N LEU A 73 -6.27 -1.96 -20.09
CA LEU A 73 -6.90 -0.95 -19.26
C LEU A 73 -8.39 -1.28 -19.09
N VAL A 74 -8.81 -1.38 -17.85
CA VAL A 74 -10.21 -1.53 -17.42
C VAL A 74 -10.60 -0.26 -16.66
N THR A 75 -11.79 0.25 -16.90
CA THR A 75 -12.27 1.47 -16.24
C THR A 75 -13.64 1.24 -15.62
N SER A 76 -13.88 1.84 -14.46
CA SER A 76 -15.18 1.82 -13.79
C SER A 76 -15.58 3.23 -13.37
N LYS A 77 -16.80 3.62 -13.74
CA LYS A 77 -17.36 4.94 -13.42
C LYS A 77 -18.02 4.89 -12.04
N ILE A 78 -17.28 5.32 -11.04
CA ILE A 78 -17.70 5.31 -9.63
C ILE A 78 -17.26 6.62 -9.00
N ASN A 79 -18.12 7.21 -8.14
CA ASN A 79 -17.76 8.39 -7.36
C ASN A 79 -16.75 8.02 -6.28
N THR A 80 -15.77 8.91 -6.05
CA THR A 80 -14.71 8.72 -5.07
C THR A 80 -14.55 9.97 -4.21
N ASN A 81 -14.00 9.81 -3.00
CA ASN A 81 -13.60 10.95 -2.19
C ASN A 81 -12.14 11.31 -2.46
N ASP A 82 -11.26 10.28 -2.58
CA ASP A 82 -9.82 10.47 -2.76
C ASP A 82 -9.19 9.28 -3.53
N THR A 83 -7.86 9.14 -3.49
CA THR A 83 -7.06 8.30 -4.39
C THR A 83 -6.45 7.08 -3.74
N TRP A 84 -6.66 6.86 -2.47
CA TRP A 84 -5.91 5.92 -1.64
C TRP A 84 -6.44 4.48 -1.74
N ALA A 85 -6.31 3.90 -2.95
CA ALA A 85 -6.83 2.56 -3.27
C ALA A 85 -6.30 1.47 -2.32
N ARG A 86 -5.08 1.62 -1.80
CA ARG A 86 -4.50 0.68 -0.83
C ARG A 86 -5.40 0.46 0.38
N ASP A 87 -6.06 1.51 0.85
CA ASP A 87 -6.73 1.51 2.13
C ASP A 87 -8.23 1.21 2.05
N HIS A 88 -8.85 1.43 0.89
CA HIS A 88 -10.28 1.17 0.71
C HIS A 88 -10.61 -0.01 -0.20
N ALA A 89 -9.67 -0.52 -1.00
CA ALA A 89 -9.93 -1.61 -1.93
C ALA A 89 -10.01 -2.98 -1.22
N PHE A 90 -10.53 -3.99 -1.91
CA PHE A 90 -10.61 -5.34 -1.36
C PHE A 90 -9.27 -5.88 -0.91
N ILE A 91 -9.24 -6.48 0.28
CA ILE A 91 -8.16 -7.39 0.68
C ILE A 91 -8.53 -8.79 0.20
N THR A 92 -7.65 -9.45 -0.55
CA THR A 92 -7.99 -10.69 -1.24
C THR A 92 -7.27 -11.89 -0.63
N LEU A 93 -8.04 -12.91 -0.22
CA LEU A 93 -7.53 -14.23 0.12
C LEU A 93 -7.64 -15.17 -1.08
N LEU A 94 -6.81 -16.20 -1.07
CA LEU A 94 -6.92 -17.31 -2.01
C LEU A 94 -7.29 -18.60 -1.28
N LYS A 95 -8.25 -19.35 -1.81
CA LYS A 95 -8.53 -20.73 -1.39
C LYS A 95 -7.49 -21.69 -1.95
N GLU A 96 -7.46 -22.92 -1.44
CA GLU A 96 -6.58 -23.99 -1.94
C GLU A 96 -6.79 -24.30 -3.44
N ASP A 97 -8.00 -24.11 -3.94
CA ASP A 97 -8.35 -24.25 -5.36
C ASP A 97 -8.09 -22.97 -6.19
N ALA A 98 -7.37 -22.02 -5.61
CA ALA A 98 -7.08 -20.71 -6.15
C ALA A 98 -8.32 -19.78 -6.36
N THR A 99 -9.48 -20.13 -5.82
CA THR A 99 -10.65 -19.23 -5.85
C THR A 99 -10.39 -17.99 -4.98
N PRO A 100 -10.51 -16.77 -5.52
CA PRO A 100 -10.35 -15.56 -4.73
C PRO A 100 -11.53 -15.31 -3.79
N LEU A 101 -11.22 -14.85 -2.57
CA LEU A 101 -12.19 -14.28 -1.63
C LEU A 101 -11.90 -12.78 -1.53
N LEU A 102 -12.88 -11.97 -1.90
CA LEU A 102 -12.78 -10.51 -1.91
C LEU A 102 -13.38 -9.98 -0.60
N LEU A 103 -12.52 -9.66 0.37
CA LEU A 103 -12.92 -9.17 1.68
C LEU A 103 -13.16 -7.66 1.63
N ASP A 104 -14.40 -7.26 1.88
CA ASP A 104 -14.82 -5.85 1.93
C ASP A 104 -14.83 -5.37 3.39
N PHE A 105 -13.74 -4.73 3.81
CA PHE A 105 -13.60 -4.11 5.12
C PHE A 105 -14.19 -2.70 5.14
N CYS A 106 -14.50 -2.20 6.33
CA CYS A 106 -14.91 -0.82 6.50
C CYS A 106 -13.70 0.12 6.37
N PHE A 107 -13.80 1.10 5.49
CA PHE A 107 -12.88 2.23 5.42
C PHE A 107 -13.56 3.47 6.00
N ASN A 108 -12.98 4.07 7.03
CA ASN A 108 -13.57 5.22 7.74
C ASN A 108 -12.75 6.51 7.61
N GLY A 109 -11.89 6.63 6.58
CA GLY A 109 -11.06 7.81 6.36
C GLY A 109 -10.00 7.99 7.46
N TRP A 110 -9.25 6.92 7.75
CA TRP A 110 -8.16 6.85 8.74
C TRP A 110 -8.57 7.31 10.13
N GLY A 111 -9.70 6.80 10.57
CA GLY A 111 -10.21 7.14 11.87
C GLY A 111 -11.08 8.40 11.88
N MET A 112 -11.87 8.62 10.82
CA MET A 112 -12.81 9.74 10.65
C MET A 112 -12.10 11.10 10.53
N LYS A 113 -10.85 11.13 10.07
CA LYS A 113 -10.09 12.35 9.80
C LYS A 113 -10.52 13.00 8.49
N PHE A 114 -10.94 12.18 7.51
CA PHE A 114 -11.30 12.59 6.15
C PHE A 114 -12.65 11.99 5.72
N ALA A 115 -13.26 12.59 4.70
CA ALA A 115 -14.46 12.04 4.08
C ALA A 115 -14.15 10.70 3.39
N ALA A 116 -14.99 9.68 3.64
CA ALA A 116 -14.80 8.34 3.10
C ALA A 116 -16.09 7.69 2.60
N ASN A 117 -17.17 8.46 2.49
CA ASN A 117 -18.50 7.95 2.19
C ASN A 117 -18.62 7.35 0.77
N TYR A 118 -17.86 7.84 -0.20
CA TYR A 118 -17.80 7.24 -1.54
C TYR A 118 -16.74 6.14 -1.59
N ASP A 119 -15.54 6.37 -1.08
CA ASP A 119 -14.45 5.39 -1.13
C ASP A 119 -14.83 4.08 -0.45
N ASN A 120 -15.51 4.16 0.70
CA ASN A 120 -16.05 3.01 1.42
C ASN A 120 -17.16 2.25 0.66
N GLN A 121 -17.64 2.74 -0.51
CA GLN A 121 -18.61 2.05 -1.36
C GLN A 121 -17.98 1.45 -2.62
N ILE A 122 -16.74 1.78 -2.95
CA ILE A 122 -16.10 1.37 -4.21
C ILE A 122 -16.13 -0.14 -4.38
N ASN A 123 -15.82 -0.91 -3.34
CA ASN A 123 -15.85 -2.37 -3.38
C ASN A 123 -17.24 -2.92 -3.72
N ASN A 124 -18.27 -2.38 -3.08
CA ASN A 124 -19.66 -2.76 -3.33
C ASN A 124 -20.05 -2.44 -4.78
N GLU A 125 -19.72 -1.23 -5.26
CA GLU A 125 -19.99 -0.83 -6.64
C GLU A 125 -19.26 -1.72 -7.65
N LEU A 126 -17.97 -2.02 -7.44
CA LEU A 126 -17.17 -2.88 -8.31
C LEU A 126 -17.67 -4.32 -8.37
N TYR A 127 -18.25 -4.83 -7.28
CA TYR A 127 -18.71 -6.22 -7.24
C TYR A 127 -20.13 -6.38 -7.75
N PHE A 128 -21.06 -5.54 -7.33
CA PHE A 128 -22.49 -5.73 -7.60
C PHE A 128 -23.02 -4.92 -8.79
N HIS A 129 -22.42 -3.75 -9.07
CA HIS A 129 -22.95 -2.83 -10.08
C HIS A 129 -22.05 -2.69 -11.32
N HIS A 130 -20.76 -2.86 -11.15
CA HIS A 130 -19.75 -2.82 -12.21
C HIS A 130 -18.86 -4.07 -12.17
N PRO A 131 -19.40 -5.29 -12.42
CA PRO A 131 -18.71 -6.55 -12.13
C PRO A 131 -17.46 -6.74 -12.99
N VAL A 132 -16.35 -6.20 -12.53
CA VAL A 132 -15.03 -6.31 -13.15
C VAL A 132 -14.22 -7.41 -12.48
N LEU A 133 -14.38 -7.56 -11.15
CA LEU A 133 -13.61 -8.47 -10.33
C LEU A 133 -14.33 -9.82 -10.16
N LYS A 134 -13.58 -10.91 -10.25
CA LYS A 134 -14.03 -12.29 -10.04
C LYS A 134 -13.63 -12.75 -8.65
N GLY A 135 -14.46 -13.56 -8.03
CA GLY A 135 -14.23 -14.12 -6.70
C GLY A 135 -15.52 -14.17 -5.89
N GLU A 136 -15.41 -14.66 -4.68
CA GLU A 136 -16.51 -14.68 -3.72
C GLU A 136 -16.44 -13.42 -2.84
N TYR A 137 -17.53 -12.68 -2.76
CA TYR A 137 -17.62 -11.51 -1.87
C TYR A 137 -17.73 -11.95 -0.41
N VAL A 138 -16.90 -11.37 0.44
CA VAL A 138 -16.91 -11.62 1.89
C VAL A 138 -17.15 -10.30 2.63
N PHE A 139 -18.26 -10.22 3.33
CA PHE A 139 -18.63 -9.04 4.10
C PHE A 139 -17.83 -8.98 5.41
N CYS A 140 -16.93 -7.97 5.50
CA CYS A 140 -16.11 -7.69 6.68
C CYS A 140 -16.31 -6.25 7.22
N ARG A 141 -17.37 -5.55 6.82
CA ARG A 141 -17.59 -4.13 7.12
C ARG A 141 -17.95 -3.83 8.59
N ASN A 142 -17.99 -4.84 9.42
CA ASN A 142 -18.05 -4.71 10.88
C ASN A 142 -16.69 -4.51 11.54
N PHE A 143 -15.60 -4.51 10.75
CA PHE A 143 -14.25 -4.24 11.19
C PHE A 143 -13.60 -3.19 10.28
N ILE A 144 -12.96 -2.19 10.88
CA ILE A 144 -12.24 -1.14 10.17
C ILE A 144 -10.82 -1.62 9.93
N LEU A 145 -10.41 -1.71 8.67
CA LEU A 145 -9.07 -2.12 8.29
C LEU A 145 -8.64 -1.46 6.98
N GLU A 146 -7.53 -0.79 7.02
CA GLU A 146 -6.84 -0.24 5.86
C GLU A 146 -5.77 -1.23 5.36
N GLY A 147 -5.67 -1.43 4.04
CA GLY A 147 -4.69 -2.36 3.46
C GLY A 147 -3.23 -1.97 3.73
N GLY A 148 -2.93 -0.67 3.86
CA GLY A 148 -1.59 -0.17 4.21
C GLY A 148 -1.16 -0.44 5.65
N SER A 149 -2.12 -0.78 6.53
CA SER A 149 -1.84 -1.12 7.94
C SER A 149 -1.30 -2.53 8.15
N ILE A 150 -1.32 -3.39 7.12
CA ILE A 150 -0.93 -4.81 7.21
C ILE A 150 0.02 -5.23 6.10
N GLU A 151 0.95 -6.13 6.42
CA GLU A 151 1.85 -6.80 5.49
C GLU A 151 1.79 -8.32 5.67
N SER A 152 1.74 -9.10 4.58
CA SER A 152 1.69 -10.56 4.60
C SER A 152 2.91 -11.19 3.95
N ASP A 153 3.47 -12.23 4.57
CA ASP A 153 4.51 -13.07 3.98
C ASP A 153 3.96 -14.19 3.08
N GLY A 154 2.63 -14.34 3.00
CA GLY A 154 1.96 -15.42 2.26
C GLY A 154 2.09 -16.81 2.90
N LYS A 155 2.77 -16.92 4.05
CA LYS A 155 3.04 -18.18 4.76
C LYS A 155 2.27 -18.30 6.08
N GLY A 156 1.58 -17.22 6.47
CA GLY A 156 0.79 -17.12 7.71
C GLY A 156 1.38 -16.19 8.77
N SER A 157 2.36 -15.35 8.42
CA SER A 157 2.81 -14.24 9.25
C SER A 157 2.23 -12.94 8.72
N LEU A 158 1.79 -12.07 9.62
CA LEU A 158 1.35 -10.72 9.32
C LEU A 158 2.16 -9.73 10.15
N LEU A 159 2.61 -8.65 9.53
CA LEU A 159 3.31 -7.54 10.17
C LEU A 159 2.39 -6.32 10.23
N THR A 160 2.35 -5.63 11.36
CA THR A 160 1.50 -4.45 11.59
C THR A 160 2.08 -3.59 12.70
N THR A 161 1.45 -2.43 12.95
CA THR A 161 1.80 -1.52 14.05
C THR A 161 0.73 -1.49 15.13
N GLU A 162 1.14 -1.37 16.39
CA GLU A 162 0.19 -1.15 17.50
C GLU A 162 -0.49 0.21 17.38
N GLN A 163 0.24 1.23 16.95
CA GLN A 163 -0.27 2.59 16.87
C GLN A 163 -1.48 2.70 15.92
N CYS A 164 -1.46 2.00 14.79
CA CYS A 164 -2.58 2.00 13.85
C CYS A 164 -3.74 1.12 14.33
N LEU A 165 -3.51 -0.18 14.47
CA LEU A 165 -4.61 -1.12 14.68
C LEU A 165 -5.26 -1.04 16.06
N LEU A 166 -4.57 -0.50 17.06
CA LEU A 166 -5.11 -0.27 18.42
C LEU A 166 -5.55 1.18 18.64
N ALA A 167 -5.57 2.00 17.57
CA ALA A 167 -6.08 3.35 17.65
C ALA A 167 -7.59 3.34 17.98
N LYS A 168 -8.00 4.19 18.94
CA LYS A 168 -9.39 4.27 19.42
C LYS A 168 -10.42 4.67 18.34
N ASN A 169 -9.94 5.33 17.28
CA ASN A 169 -10.75 5.76 16.15
C ASN A 169 -10.86 4.69 15.02
N ARG A 170 -10.43 3.44 15.28
CA ARG A 170 -10.63 2.27 14.42
C ARG A 170 -11.64 1.33 15.09
N ASN A 171 -11.16 0.31 15.77
CA ASN A 171 -11.97 -0.70 16.41
C ASN A 171 -11.86 -0.56 17.93
N GLU A 172 -13.00 -0.62 18.66
CA GLU A 172 -13.01 -0.61 20.12
C GLU A 172 -12.63 -2.01 20.68
N MET A 173 -11.41 -2.46 20.36
CA MET A 173 -10.89 -3.78 20.68
C MET A 173 -9.52 -3.66 21.32
N ASN A 174 -9.20 -4.57 22.25
CA ASN A 174 -7.84 -4.68 22.76
C ASN A 174 -6.94 -5.50 21.80
N ARG A 175 -5.62 -5.51 22.04
CA ARG A 175 -4.65 -6.19 21.18
C ARG A 175 -4.99 -7.66 20.93
N GLN A 176 -5.39 -8.41 21.98
CA GLN A 176 -5.70 -9.84 21.84
C GLN A 176 -6.93 -10.05 20.96
N GLU A 177 -7.95 -9.23 21.11
CA GLU A 177 -9.16 -9.31 20.31
C GLU A 177 -8.89 -8.98 18.83
N VAL A 178 -8.08 -7.96 18.56
CA VAL A 178 -7.64 -7.64 17.19
C VAL A 178 -6.80 -8.78 16.61
N GLU A 179 -5.85 -9.31 17.37
CA GLU A 179 -4.98 -10.41 16.90
C GLU A 179 -5.79 -11.68 16.60
N ASP A 180 -6.74 -12.03 17.45
CA ASP A 180 -7.62 -13.19 17.26
C ASP A 180 -8.47 -13.01 16.00
N PHE A 181 -9.06 -11.83 15.81
CA PHE A 181 -9.83 -11.50 14.61
C PHE A 181 -8.98 -11.63 13.34
N LEU A 182 -7.76 -11.06 13.32
CA LEU A 182 -6.86 -11.14 12.16
C LEU A 182 -6.43 -12.58 11.87
N LYS A 183 -6.10 -13.34 12.92
CA LYS A 183 -5.74 -14.76 12.79
C LYS A 183 -6.87 -15.61 12.23
N GLU A 184 -8.08 -15.41 12.70
CA GLU A 184 -9.25 -16.12 12.19
C GLU A 184 -9.57 -15.73 10.76
N THR A 185 -9.64 -14.43 10.48
CA THR A 185 -10.02 -13.89 9.16
C THR A 185 -9.02 -14.26 8.07
N PHE A 186 -7.73 -14.11 8.34
CA PHE A 186 -6.66 -14.33 7.35
C PHE A 186 -5.99 -15.71 7.46
N ASN A 187 -6.46 -16.57 8.39
CA ASN A 187 -5.87 -17.88 8.68
C ASN A 187 -4.36 -17.80 9.01
N LEU A 188 -4.01 -16.84 9.90
CA LEU A 188 -2.63 -16.60 10.30
C LEU A 188 -2.18 -17.51 11.43
N LYS A 189 -0.87 -17.74 11.48
CA LYS A 189 -0.18 -18.44 12.57
C LYS A 189 0.44 -17.46 13.57
N GLN A 190 0.85 -16.28 13.11
CA GLN A 190 1.41 -15.23 13.97
C GLN A 190 1.10 -13.83 13.44
N VAL A 191 1.07 -12.88 14.36
CA VAL A 191 1.05 -11.44 14.06
C VAL A 191 2.27 -10.80 14.72
N LEU A 192 3.07 -10.11 13.93
CA LEU A 192 4.26 -9.39 14.36
C LEU A 192 3.89 -7.91 14.56
N TRP A 193 3.95 -7.46 15.80
CA TRP A 193 3.53 -6.13 16.18
C TRP A 193 4.73 -5.21 16.40
N LEU A 194 4.83 -4.14 15.59
CA LEU A 194 5.74 -3.04 15.85
C LEU A 194 5.08 -2.05 16.82
N LYS A 195 5.79 -1.72 17.87
CA LYS A 195 5.37 -0.71 18.87
C LYS A 195 5.98 0.65 18.57
N HIS A 196 7.10 0.63 17.87
CA HIS A 196 7.89 1.80 17.53
C HIS A 196 7.95 2.00 16.02
N GLY A 197 8.24 3.23 15.64
CA GLY A 197 8.31 3.66 14.24
C GLY A 197 7.18 4.62 13.90
N TYR A 198 7.56 5.77 13.38
CA TYR A 198 6.65 6.75 12.80
C TYR A 198 7.38 7.60 11.76
N LEU A 199 6.64 8.31 10.95
CA LEU A 199 7.15 9.36 10.07
C LEU A 199 6.41 10.66 10.35
N ALA A 200 7.15 11.75 10.50
CA ALA A 200 6.54 13.08 10.59
C ALA A 200 5.76 13.38 9.31
N GLY A 201 4.55 13.90 9.46
CA GLY A 201 3.63 14.15 8.36
C GLY A 201 2.76 12.96 7.98
N ASP A 202 2.98 11.76 8.53
CA ASP A 202 2.03 10.64 8.36
C ASP A 202 0.75 10.90 9.16
N ASP A 203 -0.40 10.76 8.53
CA ASP A 203 -1.72 10.92 9.14
C ASP A 203 -2.54 9.63 9.22
N THR A 204 -1.91 8.50 8.88
CA THR A 204 -2.51 7.15 8.93
C THR A 204 -2.40 6.46 10.29
N ASP A 205 -1.77 7.09 11.27
CA ASP A 205 -1.39 6.50 12.56
C ASP A 205 -0.31 5.42 12.42
N SER A 206 0.74 5.69 11.64
CA SER A 206 1.90 4.82 11.40
C SER A 206 1.55 3.50 10.70
N HIS A 207 0.99 3.59 9.47
CA HIS A 207 0.85 2.42 8.61
C HIS A 207 2.19 1.70 8.42
N VAL A 208 2.16 0.38 8.50
CA VAL A 208 3.38 -0.44 8.38
C VAL A 208 4.04 -0.35 7.01
N ASP A 209 3.27 -0.11 5.95
CA ASP A 209 3.75 0.03 4.58
C ASP A 209 4.61 1.27 4.33
N THR A 210 4.63 2.22 5.29
CA THR A 210 5.54 3.37 5.29
C THR A 210 6.84 3.10 6.04
N LEU A 211 6.93 2.02 6.81
CA LEU A 211 8.00 1.72 7.77
C LEU A 211 8.79 0.47 7.43
N ALA A 212 8.11 -0.67 7.22
CA ALA A 212 8.73 -1.98 7.02
C ALA A 212 7.84 -2.88 6.16
N ARG A 213 8.45 -3.60 5.21
CA ARG A 213 7.74 -4.43 4.23
C ARG A 213 8.35 -5.82 4.15
N PHE A 214 7.51 -6.84 4.04
CA PHE A 214 7.97 -8.18 3.70
C PHE A 214 8.47 -8.26 2.25
N CYS A 215 9.50 -9.06 2.06
CA CYS A 215 10.07 -9.41 0.76
C CYS A 215 10.25 -10.94 0.68
N PRO A 216 10.51 -11.50 -0.51
CA PRO A 216 10.82 -12.92 -0.65
C PRO A 216 11.96 -13.39 0.28
N ASP A 217 12.05 -14.72 0.49
CA ASP A 217 13.13 -15.37 1.21
C ASP A 217 13.31 -14.89 2.67
N ASP A 218 12.18 -14.76 3.39
CA ASP A 218 12.14 -14.36 4.80
C ASP A 218 12.90 -13.05 5.07
N THR A 219 12.79 -12.11 4.12
CA THR A 219 13.43 -10.80 4.17
C THR A 219 12.44 -9.72 4.57
N ILE A 220 12.86 -8.77 5.38
CA ILE A 220 12.15 -7.52 5.67
C ILE A 220 13.05 -6.35 5.26
N VAL A 221 12.53 -5.47 4.41
CA VAL A 221 13.12 -4.15 4.18
C VAL A 221 12.47 -3.15 5.14
N TYR A 222 13.23 -2.20 5.66
CA TYR A 222 12.73 -1.24 6.64
C TYR A 222 13.47 0.09 6.55
N VAL A 223 12.81 1.17 6.91
CA VAL A 223 13.41 2.51 6.91
C VAL A 223 14.37 2.64 8.08
N LYS A 224 15.60 3.08 7.79
CA LYS A 224 16.65 3.33 8.79
C LYS A 224 17.11 4.77 8.77
N CYS A 225 16.95 5.45 9.89
CA CYS A 225 17.54 6.76 10.11
C CYS A 225 18.95 6.60 10.72
N THR A 226 19.97 7.19 10.08
CA THR A 226 21.36 7.16 10.56
C THR A 226 21.79 8.49 11.17
N ASN A 227 20.98 9.54 11.07
CA ASN A 227 21.26 10.86 11.64
C ASN A 227 20.70 10.93 13.05
N GLU A 228 21.58 10.87 14.07
CA GLU A 228 21.20 10.94 15.48
C GLU A 228 20.49 12.25 15.89
N LYS A 229 20.57 13.28 15.07
CA LYS A 229 19.90 14.56 15.30
C LYS A 229 18.51 14.65 14.67
N ASP A 230 18.15 13.68 13.83
CA ASP A 230 16.84 13.61 13.20
C ASP A 230 15.78 13.16 14.24
N GLU A 231 14.61 13.74 14.18
CA GLU A 231 13.49 13.42 15.07
C GLU A 231 13.09 11.95 15.05
N HIS A 232 13.25 11.27 13.89
CA HIS A 232 12.90 9.86 13.72
C HIS A 232 13.94 8.88 14.27
N TYR A 233 15.17 9.34 14.55
CA TYR A 233 16.29 8.44 14.87
C TYR A 233 15.97 7.44 15.97
N LYS A 234 15.43 7.92 17.08
CA LYS A 234 15.16 7.07 18.27
C LYS A 234 14.08 6.04 17.99
N GLU A 235 12.97 6.46 17.42
CA GLU A 235 11.83 5.58 17.13
C GLU A 235 12.19 4.54 16.07
N LEU A 236 12.86 4.92 14.98
CA LEU A 236 13.30 3.98 13.96
C LEU A 236 14.41 3.04 14.46
N ALA A 237 15.27 3.47 15.39
CA ALA A 237 16.24 2.59 16.02
C ALA A 237 15.58 1.57 16.95
N MET A 238 14.53 1.95 17.69
CA MET A 238 13.75 1.01 18.51
C MET A 238 12.98 0.02 17.63
N MET A 239 12.39 0.48 16.52
CA MET A 239 11.76 -0.40 15.52
C MET A 239 12.76 -1.43 14.96
N GLU A 240 13.99 -1.02 14.64
CA GLU A 240 15.05 -1.94 14.18
C GLU A 240 15.33 -3.05 15.19
N GLU A 241 15.38 -2.74 16.50
CA GLU A 241 15.56 -3.76 17.54
C GLU A 241 14.37 -4.72 17.64
N GLU A 242 13.14 -4.23 17.46
CA GLU A 242 11.95 -5.10 17.38
C GLU A 242 12.01 -6.02 16.15
N LEU A 243 12.39 -5.51 14.97
CA LEU A 243 12.56 -6.31 13.77
C LEU A 243 13.63 -7.40 13.95
N LYS A 244 14.75 -7.12 14.62
CA LYS A 244 15.80 -8.09 14.97
C LYS A 244 15.29 -9.19 15.92
N ALA A 245 14.31 -8.88 16.74
CA ALA A 245 13.71 -9.83 17.68
C ALA A 245 12.69 -10.75 17.02
N PHE A 246 12.09 -10.37 15.89
CA PHE A 246 11.10 -11.17 15.18
C PHE A 246 11.68 -12.47 14.64
N ARG A 247 10.84 -13.49 14.57
CA ARG A 247 11.20 -14.83 14.09
C ARG A 247 10.19 -15.29 13.06
N THR A 248 10.68 -15.99 12.05
CA THR A 248 9.88 -16.74 11.10
C THR A 248 9.13 -17.87 11.79
N LEU A 249 8.16 -18.49 11.12
CA LEU A 249 7.37 -19.58 11.69
C LEU A 249 8.21 -20.81 12.08
N ASP A 250 9.38 -21.00 11.50
CA ASP A 250 10.34 -22.04 11.84
C ASP A 250 11.42 -21.59 12.85
N GLY A 251 11.26 -20.40 13.45
CA GLY A 251 12.09 -19.89 14.54
C GLY A 251 13.40 -19.19 14.12
N ARG A 252 13.65 -19.01 12.81
CA ARG A 252 14.81 -18.29 12.30
C ARG A 252 14.61 -16.76 12.38
N PRO A 253 15.67 -15.96 12.50
CA PRO A 253 15.58 -14.52 12.33
C PRO A 253 15.25 -14.18 10.87
N TYR A 254 14.52 -13.08 10.66
CA TYR A 254 14.37 -12.50 9.33
C TYR A 254 15.69 -11.88 8.86
N ARG A 255 15.92 -11.92 7.55
CA ARG A 255 16.95 -11.13 6.91
C ARG A 255 16.49 -9.68 6.85
N LEU A 256 17.25 -8.75 7.42
CA LEU A 256 16.89 -7.34 7.48
C LEU A 256 17.74 -6.53 6.50
N LEU A 257 17.09 -5.76 5.64
CA LEU A 257 17.76 -4.87 4.68
C LEU A 257 17.31 -3.41 4.95
N PRO A 258 18.23 -2.55 5.38
CA PRO A 258 17.89 -1.17 5.69
C PRO A 258 17.74 -0.33 4.41
N LEU A 259 16.58 0.26 4.22
CA LEU A 259 16.37 1.35 3.25
C LEU A 259 16.89 2.66 3.83
N PRO A 260 17.51 3.52 3.04
CA PRO A 260 17.89 4.84 3.51
C PRO A 260 16.65 5.65 3.89
N MET A 261 16.79 6.54 4.84
CA MET A 261 15.79 7.56 5.05
C MET A 261 15.92 8.61 3.94
N ALA A 262 14.79 9.00 3.34
CA ALA A 262 14.77 10.09 2.37
C ALA A 262 15.22 11.40 3.03
N SER A 263 15.85 12.28 2.29
CA SER A 263 16.11 13.65 2.74
C SER A 263 14.80 14.33 3.11
N ALA A 264 14.81 15.15 4.15
CA ALA A 264 13.62 15.82 4.63
C ALA A 264 13.03 16.74 3.55
N VAL A 265 11.76 16.50 3.22
CA VAL A 265 10.96 17.35 2.34
C VAL A 265 9.96 18.10 3.21
N TYR A 266 9.69 19.34 2.89
CA TYR A 266 8.80 20.20 3.65
C TYR A 266 7.76 20.83 2.73
N ASP A 267 6.56 21.07 3.26
CA ASP A 267 5.53 21.89 2.61
C ASP A 267 5.85 23.39 2.69
N GLU A 268 4.95 24.21 2.18
CA GLU A 268 5.06 25.68 2.19
C GLU A 268 4.97 26.28 3.60
N GLU A 269 4.36 25.56 4.56
CA GLU A 269 4.22 25.93 5.96
C GLU A 269 5.36 25.38 6.84
N HIS A 270 6.37 24.76 6.23
CA HIS A 270 7.50 24.10 6.88
C HIS A 270 7.14 22.88 7.73
N HIS A 271 6.03 22.19 7.45
CA HIS A 271 5.76 20.88 8.00
C HIS A 271 6.50 19.82 7.19
N ARG A 272 7.09 18.85 7.88
CA ARG A 272 7.81 17.75 7.23
C ARG A 272 6.83 16.78 6.59
N LEU A 273 7.10 16.38 5.35
CA LEU A 273 6.31 15.44 4.58
C LEU A 273 6.85 14.01 4.72
N PRO A 274 5.99 12.96 4.68
CA PRO A 274 6.35 11.58 4.99
C PRO A 274 7.02 10.85 3.81
N ALA A 275 8.14 11.35 3.31
CA ALA A 275 8.89 10.70 2.26
C ALA A 275 9.53 9.39 2.75
N THR A 276 9.19 8.26 2.13
CA THR A 276 9.68 6.94 2.53
C THR A 276 9.84 5.99 1.34
N TYR A 277 10.99 5.33 1.25
CA TYR A 277 11.25 4.32 0.23
C TYR A 277 10.60 2.96 0.54
N ALA A 278 10.03 2.77 1.74
CA ALA A 278 9.26 1.57 2.07
C ALA A 278 7.91 1.51 1.33
N ASN A 279 7.42 2.64 0.84
CA ASN A 279 6.13 2.73 0.17
C ASN A 279 6.21 2.34 -1.33
N PHE A 280 6.88 1.22 -1.64
CA PHE A 280 7.00 0.66 -2.98
C PHE A 280 5.87 -0.30 -3.32
N LEU A 281 5.56 -0.45 -4.60
CA LEU A 281 4.55 -1.37 -5.15
C LEU A 281 5.25 -2.56 -5.83
N ILE A 282 4.93 -3.78 -5.39
CA ILE A 282 5.43 -5.01 -6.01
C ILE A 282 4.48 -5.42 -7.12
N MET A 283 5.03 -5.71 -8.30
CA MET A 283 4.29 -6.21 -9.46
C MET A 283 4.91 -7.53 -9.97
N ASN A 284 4.29 -8.17 -10.96
CA ASN A 284 4.76 -9.45 -11.48
C ASN A 284 6.23 -9.46 -11.90
N GLU A 285 6.70 -8.46 -12.64
CA GLU A 285 8.03 -8.42 -13.24
C GLU A 285 8.88 -7.23 -12.73
N ALA A 286 8.28 -6.35 -11.93
CA ALA A 286 8.93 -5.15 -11.45
C ALA A 286 8.56 -4.82 -10.00
N VAL A 287 9.35 -3.95 -9.40
CA VAL A 287 9.03 -3.19 -8.20
C VAL A 287 9.08 -1.72 -8.58
N LEU A 288 7.95 -1.03 -8.49
CA LEU A 288 7.91 0.42 -8.60
C LEU A 288 8.23 0.99 -7.22
N TYR A 289 9.21 1.89 -7.13
CA TYR A 289 9.56 2.52 -5.87
C TYR A 289 9.49 4.05 -5.97
N PRO A 290 9.07 4.73 -4.91
CA PRO A 290 8.98 6.18 -4.94
C PRO A 290 10.38 6.81 -4.94
N THR A 291 10.56 7.89 -5.69
CA THR A 291 11.72 8.76 -5.64
C THR A 291 11.29 10.17 -5.22
N TYR A 292 12.22 10.92 -4.61
CA TYR A 292 11.91 12.20 -3.98
C TYR A 292 12.92 13.30 -4.35
N ALA A 293 13.42 13.28 -5.60
CA ALA A 293 14.45 14.19 -6.10
C ALA A 293 15.75 14.16 -5.25
N ASP A 294 16.03 13.06 -4.60
CA ASP A 294 17.22 12.79 -3.78
C ASP A 294 18.08 11.74 -4.48
N SER A 295 18.85 12.15 -5.49
CA SER A 295 19.57 11.23 -6.36
C SER A 295 20.48 10.23 -5.64
N VAL A 296 20.98 10.56 -4.46
CA VAL A 296 21.85 9.68 -3.66
C VAL A 296 21.03 8.61 -2.94
N ASN A 297 19.98 9.00 -2.22
CA ASN A 297 19.16 8.06 -1.49
C ASN A 297 18.20 7.30 -2.40
N ASP A 298 17.69 7.92 -3.50
CA ASP A 298 16.93 7.24 -4.54
C ASP A 298 17.74 6.07 -5.13
N MET A 299 19.04 6.28 -5.42
CA MET A 299 19.90 5.21 -5.93
C MET A 299 20.17 4.13 -4.89
N ARG A 300 20.44 4.50 -3.63
CA ARG A 300 20.64 3.52 -2.55
C ARG A 300 19.41 2.68 -2.30
N ALA A 301 18.21 3.29 -2.33
CA ALA A 301 16.96 2.57 -2.20
C ALA A 301 16.77 1.56 -3.34
N LYS A 302 17.10 1.97 -4.59
CA LYS A 302 17.09 1.08 -5.74
C LYS A 302 18.00 -0.14 -5.55
N GLU A 303 19.22 0.07 -5.04
CA GLU A 303 20.19 -1.03 -4.80
C GLU A 303 19.67 -2.01 -3.75
N VAL A 304 19.09 -1.53 -2.64
CA VAL A 304 18.50 -2.37 -1.59
C VAL A 304 17.31 -3.17 -2.13
N LEU A 305 16.44 -2.54 -2.92
CA LEU A 305 15.30 -3.22 -3.53
C LEU A 305 15.72 -4.24 -4.59
N ALA A 306 16.77 -3.98 -5.35
CA ALA A 306 17.34 -4.95 -6.29
C ALA A 306 17.91 -6.19 -5.56
N GLU A 307 18.45 -6.02 -4.37
CA GLU A 307 18.91 -7.12 -3.50
C GLU A 307 17.74 -7.89 -2.89
N ALA A 308 16.65 -7.19 -2.52
CA ALA A 308 15.45 -7.80 -1.93
C ALA A 308 14.61 -8.56 -2.97
N PHE A 309 14.63 -8.14 -4.24
CA PHE A 309 13.82 -8.69 -5.33
C PHE A 309 14.67 -9.10 -6.52
N PRO A 310 15.53 -10.12 -6.38
CA PRO A 310 16.36 -10.58 -7.49
C PRO A 310 15.49 -11.03 -8.66
N GLY A 311 15.78 -10.54 -9.85
CA GLY A 311 15.05 -10.87 -11.08
C GLY A 311 13.84 -9.99 -11.39
N ARG A 312 13.49 -9.00 -10.53
CA ARG A 312 12.53 -7.96 -10.86
C ARG A 312 13.23 -6.66 -11.29
N GLU A 313 12.63 -5.96 -12.25
CA GLU A 313 13.07 -4.62 -12.63
C GLU A 313 12.72 -3.62 -11.51
N ILE A 314 13.68 -2.78 -11.11
CA ILE A 314 13.45 -1.75 -10.08
C ILE A 314 13.30 -0.40 -10.77
N VAL A 315 12.05 0.12 -10.76
CA VAL A 315 11.66 1.33 -11.52
C VAL A 315 11.30 2.45 -10.55
N GLY A 316 12.02 3.58 -10.65
CA GLY A 316 11.73 4.76 -9.85
C GLY A 316 10.58 5.59 -10.43
N ILE A 317 9.67 6.01 -9.58
CA ILE A 317 8.57 6.93 -9.89
C ILE A 317 8.73 8.17 -9.00
N ASP A 318 8.78 9.34 -9.59
CA ASP A 318 8.78 10.59 -8.82
C ASP A 318 7.43 10.77 -8.13
N CYS A 319 7.46 10.65 -6.81
CA CYS A 319 6.30 10.74 -5.93
C CYS A 319 6.31 12.02 -5.07
N THR A 320 7.10 13.02 -5.44
CA THR A 320 7.12 14.31 -4.72
C THR A 320 5.75 15.00 -4.69
N ALA A 321 4.92 14.77 -5.71
CA ALA A 321 3.54 15.22 -5.71
C ALA A 321 2.71 14.49 -4.64
N LEU A 322 2.86 13.15 -4.52
CA LEU A 322 2.02 12.34 -3.65
C LEU A 322 2.20 12.67 -2.16
N ILE A 323 3.44 12.87 -1.72
CA ILE A 323 3.72 13.15 -0.31
C ILE A 323 3.15 14.50 0.17
N LYS A 324 2.77 15.41 -0.73
CA LYS A 324 2.08 16.67 -0.38
C LYS A 324 0.68 16.44 0.23
N GLN A 325 0.10 15.26 -0.03
CA GLN A 325 -1.13 14.77 0.60
C GLN A 325 -0.86 13.55 1.48
N HIS A 326 0.32 13.53 2.14
CA HIS A 326 0.70 12.63 3.23
C HIS A 326 0.83 11.14 2.89
N GLY A 327 0.65 10.72 1.62
CA GLY A 327 0.84 9.35 1.15
C GLY A 327 1.87 9.22 0.04
N SER A 328 2.10 8.01 -0.48
CA SER A 328 3.04 7.78 -1.57
C SER A 328 2.56 6.66 -2.51
N LEU A 329 3.48 6.03 -3.23
CA LEU A 329 3.21 5.13 -4.36
C LEU A 329 2.37 3.89 -4.00
N HIS A 330 2.67 3.23 -2.88
CA HIS A 330 1.93 2.05 -2.43
C HIS A 330 0.50 2.41 -2.00
N CYS A 331 0.37 3.56 -1.35
CA CYS A 331 -0.91 4.03 -0.84
C CYS A 331 -1.97 4.25 -1.94
N VAL A 332 -1.54 4.63 -3.16
CA VAL A 332 -2.48 4.88 -4.28
C VAL A 332 -2.84 3.63 -5.08
N ALA A 333 -2.23 2.47 -4.77
CA ALA A 333 -2.36 1.27 -5.58
C ALA A 333 -2.76 0.02 -4.76
N MET A 334 -3.66 -0.81 -5.28
CA MET A 334 -3.98 -2.11 -4.73
C MET A 334 -3.78 -3.20 -5.77
N GLN A 335 -2.98 -4.22 -5.43
CA GLN A 335 -2.81 -5.41 -6.26
C GLN A 335 -3.89 -6.45 -6.01
N TYR A 336 -4.24 -7.18 -7.05
CA TYR A 336 -5.12 -8.34 -6.98
C TYR A 336 -4.40 -9.58 -7.48
N PRO A 337 -4.44 -10.71 -6.73
CA PRO A 337 -3.80 -11.95 -7.15
C PRO A 337 -4.42 -12.54 -8.42
N GLU A 338 -3.71 -13.49 -9.03
CA GLU A 338 -4.21 -14.22 -10.21
C GLU A 338 -5.58 -14.85 -9.92
N GLY A 339 -6.48 -14.74 -10.89
CA GLY A 339 -7.86 -15.26 -10.81
C GLY A 339 -8.91 -14.22 -10.42
N VAL A 340 -8.51 -13.03 -9.98
CA VAL A 340 -9.46 -11.93 -9.68
C VAL A 340 -9.94 -11.20 -10.93
N TYR A 341 -9.14 -11.23 -12.01
CA TYR A 341 -9.52 -10.61 -13.28
C TYR A 341 -9.27 -11.53 -14.46
#